data_d0365a79c57b8106883d58fdbb0d54df
#
_entry.id   d0365a79c57b8106883d58fdbb0d54df
#
_cell.length_a   1.000
_cell.length_b   1.000
_cell.length_c   1.000
_cell.angle_alpha   90.00
_cell.angle_beta   90.00
_cell.angle_gamma   90.00
#
_symmetry.space_group_name_H-M   'P 1'
#
loop_
_entity.id
_entity.type
_entity.pdbx_description
1 polymer ?
#
loop_
_entity_poly.entity_id
_entity_poly.type
_entity_poly.pdbx_seq_one_letter_code
_entity_poly.pdbx_strand_id
1 'polypeptide(L)'
;MSDTEYDVIVAGYGPVGETCANLLGYYGIKALILDKEKETFPLPRAITWDAECQRAMAHCNFLTEVKTRKIRGVDNKDAKKRSILKITMDGFDTYNYQHSILFIHQPQFDQAHRENAKKYQTNTIRTGNEILSVDQSDGVVNCSYKNIETGEEFKTNSKYLLACDGANSTIRKLNNIELKSLDADETWMVVDGYTKSKFECFTDIDAIQYCNPSRPTTIIQGVDDCFRFEIAFMPGDTVDELSLIHI
;
A
#
# COMPACT_ATOMS: atom_id res chain seq x y z
N MET A 1 -26.29 -17.31 19.14
CA MET A 1 -25.10 -16.89 18.38
C MET A 1 -23.94 -17.66 18.94
N SER A 2 -23.16 -18.36 18.14
CA SER A 2 -21.97 -19.09 18.60
C SER A 2 -20.97 -18.09 19.18
N ASP A 3 -20.47 -18.37 20.40
CA ASP A 3 -19.39 -17.56 20.97
C ASP A 3 -18.14 -17.71 20.12
N THR A 4 -17.74 -16.64 19.45
CA THR A 4 -16.50 -16.58 18.66
C THR A 4 -15.39 -15.95 19.51
N GLU A 5 -14.14 -16.39 19.26
CA GLU A 5 -12.96 -15.85 19.97
C GLU A 5 -12.69 -14.39 19.58
N TYR A 6 -12.91 -14.06 18.29
CA TYR A 6 -12.77 -12.72 17.74
C TYR A 6 -14.03 -12.32 16.95
N ASP A 7 -14.28 -11.03 16.83
CA ASP A 7 -15.29 -10.53 15.90
C ASP A 7 -14.77 -10.60 14.47
N VAL A 8 -13.50 -10.22 14.26
CA VAL A 8 -12.88 -10.16 12.94
C VAL A 8 -11.46 -10.73 12.97
N ILE A 9 -11.11 -11.53 11.98
CA ILE A 9 -9.72 -11.85 11.64
C ILE A 9 -9.32 -10.98 10.44
N VAL A 10 -8.16 -10.30 10.52
CA VAL A 10 -7.54 -9.58 9.41
C VAL A 10 -6.35 -10.40 8.93
N ALA A 11 -6.42 -10.91 7.70
CA ALA A 11 -5.37 -11.67 7.06
C ALA A 11 -4.49 -10.74 6.23
N GLY A 12 -3.24 -10.53 6.65
CA GLY A 12 -2.30 -9.57 6.09
C GLY A 12 -2.27 -8.25 6.87
N TYR A 13 -1.05 -7.74 7.12
CA TYR A 13 -0.80 -6.52 7.87
C TYR A 13 0.06 -5.54 7.06
N GLY A 14 -0.24 -5.46 5.76
CA GLY A 14 0.21 -4.38 4.87
C GLY A 14 -0.75 -3.18 4.93
N PRO A 15 -0.61 -2.16 4.06
CA PRO A 15 -1.35 -0.89 4.13
C PRO A 15 -2.87 -1.05 4.32
N VAL A 16 -3.50 -2.02 3.65
CA VAL A 16 -4.94 -2.29 3.79
C VAL A 16 -5.26 -2.89 5.16
N GLY A 17 -4.50 -3.92 5.58
CA GLY A 17 -4.70 -4.56 6.89
C GLY A 17 -4.40 -3.64 8.06
N GLU A 18 -3.40 -2.77 7.94
CA GLU A 18 -3.08 -1.72 8.92
C GLU A 18 -4.23 -0.72 9.06
N THR A 19 -4.82 -0.29 7.95
CA THR A 19 -5.99 0.58 7.94
C THR A 19 -7.19 -0.10 8.60
N CYS A 20 -7.46 -1.38 8.26
CA CYS A 20 -8.51 -2.17 8.90
C CYS A 20 -8.28 -2.30 10.41
N ALA A 21 -7.05 -2.62 10.85
CA ALA A 21 -6.72 -2.75 12.26
C ALA A 21 -6.95 -1.45 13.05
N ASN A 22 -6.59 -0.30 12.46
CA ASN A 22 -6.84 1.00 13.06
C ASN A 22 -8.34 1.30 13.20
N LEU A 23 -9.12 1.07 12.15
CA LEU A 23 -10.56 1.31 12.16
C LEU A 23 -11.30 0.35 13.12
N LEU A 24 -10.98 -0.95 13.07
CA LEU A 24 -11.57 -1.93 13.98
C LEU A 24 -11.27 -1.61 15.45
N GLY A 25 -10.02 -1.24 15.74
CA GLY A 25 -9.61 -0.82 17.07
C GLY A 25 -10.32 0.45 17.52
N TYR A 26 -10.46 1.46 16.66
CA TYR A 26 -11.19 2.69 16.93
C TYR A 26 -12.66 2.42 17.29
N TYR A 27 -13.31 1.47 16.60
CA TYR A 27 -14.69 1.07 16.89
C TYR A 27 -14.83 0.07 18.05
N GLY A 28 -13.73 -0.32 18.69
CA GLY A 28 -13.75 -1.28 19.80
C GLY A 28 -14.09 -2.71 19.40
N ILE A 29 -13.91 -3.06 18.13
CA ILE A 29 -14.16 -4.39 17.58
C ILE A 29 -12.98 -5.30 17.92
N LYS A 30 -13.25 -6.49 18.47
CA LYS A 30 -12.20 -7.45 18.85
C LYS A 30 -11.62 -8.12 17.60
N ALA A 31 -10.38 -7.77 17.26
CA ALA A 31 -9.74 -8.22 16.04
C ALA A 31 -8.45 -9.01 16.30
N LEU A 32 -8.26 -10.09 15.51
CA LEU A 32 -6.98 -10.77 15.37
C LEU A 32 -6.35 -10.40 14.02
N ILE A 33 -5.17 -9.80 14.06
CA ILE A 33 -4.42 -9.41 12.88
C ILE A 33 -3.26 -10.40 12.68
N LEU A 34 -3.24 -11.07 11.55
CA LEU A 34 -2.23 -12.08 11.20
C LEU A 34 -1.44 -11.62 9.99
N ASP A 35 -0.11 -11.68 10.07
CA ASP A 35 0.77 -11.49 8.91
C ASP A 35 1.91 -12.51 8.96
N LYS A 36 2.24 -13.09 7.81
CA LYS A 36 3.38 -13.99 7.68
C LYS A 36 4.72 -13.27 7.81
N GLU A 37 4.78 -12.01 7.40
CA GLU A 37 5.97 -11.18 7.55
C GLU A 37 6.04 -10.63 8.98
N LYS A 38 7.24 -10.63 9.58
CA LYS A 38 7.48 -10.05 10.91
C LYS A 38 7.49 -8.52 10.88
N GLU A 39 8.14 -7.99 9.87
CA GLU A 39 8.43 -6.57 9.73
C GLU A 39 7.64 -5.94 8.56
N THR A 40 7.61 -4.63 8.53
CA THR A 40 7.10 -3.89 7.37
C THR A 40 8.00 -4.14 6.16
N PHE A 41 7.41 -4.14 4.97
CA PHE A 41 8.19 -4.28 3.74
C PHE A 41 9.13 -3.07 3.58
N PRO A 42 10.44 -3.28 3.40
CA PRO A 42 11.41 -2.18 3.50
C PRO A 42 11.45 -1.27 2.26
N LEU A 43 10.93 -1.75 1.12
CA LEU A 43 10.93 -0.97 -0.13
C LEU A 43 9.58 -0.29 -0.35
N PRO A 44 9.55 1.00 -0.67
CA PRO A 44 8.30 1.70 -0.92
C PRO A 44 7.67 1.23 -2.25
N ARG A 45 6.44 0.71 -2.18
CA ARG A 45 5.62 0.38 -3.36
C ARG A 45 4.76 1.56 -3.75
N ALA A 46 4.09 2.17 -2.78
CA ALA A 46 3.33 3.41 -2.95
C ALA A 46 4.21 4.63 -2.62
N ILE A 47 3.89 5.75 -3.23
CA ILE A 47 4.53 7.04 -2.97
C ILE A 47 3.50 8.13 -2.66
N THR A 48 2.22 7.83 -2.86
CA THR A 48 1.13 8.78 -2.68
C THR A 48 0.03 8.24 -1.78
N TRP A 49 -0.67 9.17 -1.15
CA TRP A 49 -1.79 8.93 -0.24
C TRP A 49 -2.92 9.87 -0.60
N ASP A 50 -4.05 9.34 -1.04
CA ASP A 50 -5.18 10.11 -1.51
C ASP A 50 -6.07 10.66 -0.39
N ALA A 51 -7.01 11.51 -0.75
CA ALA A 51 -7.90 12.19 0.18
C ALA A 51 -8.83 11.24 0.94
N GLU A 52 -9.26 10.13 0.34
CA GLU A 52 -10.14 9.17 1.03
C GLU A 52 -9.38 8.35 2.06
N CYS A 53 -8.17 7.92 1.75
CA CYS A 53 -7.29 7.27 2.72
C CYS A 53 -6.96 8.23 3.88
N GLN A 54 -6.66 9.50 3.60
CA GLN A 54 -6.42 10.53 4.63
C GLN A 54 -7.65 10.68 5.54
N ARG A 55 -8.85 10.75 4.96
CA ARG A 55 -10.11 10.85 5.70
C ARG A 55 -10.36 9.64 6.59
N ALA A 56 -10.17 8.43 6.07
CA ALA A 56 -10.35 7.19 6.83
C ALA A 56 -9.43 7.15 8.07
N MET A 57 -8.18 7.56 7.90
CA MET A 57 -7.21 7.56 8.98
C MET A 57 -7.44 8.72 9.97
N ALA A 58 -7.82 9.89 9.48
CA ALA A 58 -8.21 11.00 10.36
C ALA A 58 -9.43 10.62 11.23
N HIS A 59 -10.36 9.85 10.69
CA HIS A 59 -11.53 9.36 11.42
C HIS A 59 -11.17 8.49 12.62
N CYS A 60 -10.14 7.66 12.54
CA CYS A 60 -9.66 6.85 13.66
C CYS A 60 -8.56 7.53 14.49
N ASN A 61 -8.49 8.85 14.46
CA ASN A 61 -7.53 9.66 15.21
C ASN A 61 -6.05 9.30 14.91
N PHE A 62 -5.77 8.84 13.70
CA PHE A 62 -4.41 8.63 13.29
C PHE A 62 -3.74 9.99 13.02
N LEU A 63 -2.98 10.44 13.99
CA LEU A 63 -2.09 11.58 13.84
C LEU A 63 -0.67 11.05 13.71
N THR A 64 -0.03 11.32 12.59
CA THR A 64 1.33 10.88 12.34
C THR A 64 2.28 12.07 12.29
N GLU A 65 3.47 11.88 12.85
CA GLU A 65 4.60 12.78 12.69
C GLU A 65 5.42 12.47 11.43
N VAL A 66 5.02 11.44 10.67
CA VAL A 66 5.68 11.08 9.41
C VAL A 66 5.54 12.24 8.44
N LYS A 67 6.67 12.64 7.89
CA LYS A 67 6.73 13.74 6.95
C LYS A 67 5.94 13.43 5.68
N THR A 68 5.09 14.36 5.32
CA THR A 68 4.32 14.32 4.08
C THR A 68 4.56 15.59 3.27
N ARG A 69 4.24 15.55 1.98
CA ARG A 69 4.29 16.72 1.10
C ARG A 69 3.08 16.74 0.17
N LYS A 70 2.42 17.89 0.09
CA LYS A 70 1.28 18.07 -0.83
C LYS A 70 1.77 18.05 -2.28
N ILE A 71 0.98 17.42 -3.15
CA ILE A 71 1.22 17.50 -4.59
C ILE A 71 0.86 18.89 -5.11
N ARG A 72 1.70 19.45 -5.99
CA ARG A 72 1.43 20.69 -6.70
C ARG A 72 0.78 20.45 -8.06
N GLY A 73 1.18 19.37 -8.73
CA GLY A 73 0.59 19.02 -10.00
C GLY A 73 1.33 17.90 -10.73
N VAL A 74 0.75 17.51 -11.86
CA VAL A 74 1.25 16.48 -12.77
C VAL A 74 1.26 17.06 -14.18
N ASP A 75 2.33 16.81 -14.94
CA ASP A 75 2.45 17.16 -16.35
C ASP A 75 2.62 15.89 -17.21
N ASN A 76 1.63 15.62 -18.04
CA ASN A 76 1.67 14.53 -19.01
C ASN A 76 2.28 15.07 -20.31
N LYS A 77 3.37 14.48 -20.75
CA LYS A 77 4.14 14.93 -21.93
C LYS A 77 4.19 13.89 -23.03
N ASP A 78 4.20 14.35 -24.26
CA ASP A 78 4.40 13.48 -25.44
C ASP A 78 5.89 13.04 -25.57
N ALA A 79 6.16 12.19 -26.58
CA ALA A 79 7.52 11.74 -26.90
C ALA A 79 8.51 12.87 -27.25
N LYS A 80 8.01 14.05 -27.63
CA LYS A 80 8.81 15.25 -27.90
C LYS A 80 8.91 16.18 -26.69
N LYS A 81 8.52 15.70 -25.51
CA LYS A 81 8.50 16.41 -24.22
C LYS A 81 7.56 17.64 -24.18
N ARG A 82 6.60 17.75 -25.10
CA ARG A 82 5.58 18.79 -25.10
C ARG A 82 4.47 18.38 -24.14
N SER A 83 3.97 19.33 -23.35
CA SER A 83 2.83 19.09 -22.45
C SER A 83 1.56 18.79 -23.26
N ILE A 84 0.94 17.65 -22.96
CA ILE A 84 -0.36 17.24 -23.49
C ILE A 84 -1.46 17.67 -22.53
N LEU A 85 -1.24 17.42 -21.24
CA LEU A 85 -2.18 17.73 -20.17
C LEU A 85 -1.40 18.06 -18.90
N LYS A 86 -1.59 19.26 -18.39
CA LYS A 86 -1.07 19.67 -17.09
C LYS A 86 -2.20 19.85 -16.11
N ILE A 87 -2.12 19.13 -14.98
CA ILE A 87 -3.09 19.20 -13.90
C ILE A 87 -2.43 19.92 -12.73
N THR A 88 -2.94 21.07 -12.35
CA THR A 88 -2.48 21.81 -11.17
C THR A 88 -3.41 21.47 -9.99
N MET A 89 -2.80 21.08 -8.87
CA MET A 89 -3.52 20.66 -7.65
C MET A 89 -3.19 21.57 -6.47
N ASP A 90 -2.30 22.55 -6.65
CA ASP A 90 -1.90 23.49 -5.61
C ASP A 90 -3.09 24.36 -5.20
N GLY A 91 -3.33 24.44 -3.89
CA GLY A 91 -4.48 25.16 -3.33
C GLY A 91 -5.83 24.47 -3.54
N PHE A 92 -5.87 23.25 -4.06
CA PHE A 92 -7.11 22.50 -4.24
C PHE A 92 -7.42 21.66 -3.01
N ASP A 93 -8.46 22.03 -2.27
CA ASP A 93 -9.01 21.22 -1.18
C ASP A 93 -10.14 20.34 -1.71
N THR A 94 -10.16 19.09 -1.30
CA THR A 94 -11.21 18.15 -1.67
C THR A 94 -12.49 18.41 -0.87
N TYR A 95 -13.62 17.87 -1.32
CA TYR A 95 -14.91 17.98 -0.63
C TYR A 95 -14.91 17.43 0.80
N ASN A 96 -13.98 16.54 1.13
CA ASN A 96 -13.81 15.96 2.47
C ASN A 96 -12.79 16.72 3.34
N TYR A 97 -12.38 17.92 2.93
CA TYR A 97 -11.42 18.79 3.62
C TYR A 97 -10.02 18.16 3.81
N GLN A 98 -9.66 17.20 2.98
CA GLN A 98 -8.33 16.61 2.93
C GLN A 98 -7.56 17.16 1.72
N HIS A 99 -6.24 16.99 1.73
CA HIS A 99 -5.43 17.31 0.55
C HIS A 99 -5.72 16.31 -0.57
N SER A 100 -5.75 16.77 -1.81
CA SER A 100 -6.02 15.90 -2.96
C SER A 100 -5.10 14.66 -2.98
N ILE A 101 -3.79 14.89 -2.87
CA ILE A 101 -2.77 13.84 -2.75
C ILE A 101 -1.66 14.33 -1.82
N LEU A 102 -1.20 13.45 -0.94
CA LEU A 102 0.04 13.61 -0.18
C LEU A 102 1.09 12.63 -0.69
N PHE A 103 2.32 13.09 -0.84
CA PHE A 103 3.47 12.22 -0.97
C PHE A 103 3.87 11.70 0.40
N ILE A 104 4.25 10.42 0.45
CA ILE A 104 4.67 9.70 1.65
C ILE A 104 5.94 8.90 1.37
N HIS A 105 6.65 8.54 2.42
CA HIS A 105 7.63 7.46 2.40
C HIS A 105 6.96 6.22 3.03
N GLN A 106 6.49 5.29 2.19
CA GLN A 106 5.61 4.21 2.60
C GLN A 106 6.14 3.40 3.80
N PRO A 107 7.40 2.93 3.87
CA PRO A 107 7.86 2.15 5.03
C PRO A 107 7.72 2.88 6.37
N GLN A 108 7.98 4.19 6.42
CA GLN A 108 7.79 5.00 7.63
C GLN A 108 6.31 5.16 7.95
N PHE A 109 5.49 5.26 6.92
CA PHE A 109 4.05 5.41 7.03
C PHE A 109 3.41 4.12 7.56
N ASP A 110 3.76 2.97 7.00
CA ASP A 110 3.32 1.65 7.45
C ASP A 110 3.74 1.42 8.92
N GLN A 111 4.96 1.77 9.28
CA GLN A 111 5.42 1.68 10.67
C GLN A 111 4.54 2.51 11.61
N ALA A 112 4.22 3.76 11.23
CA ALA A 112 3.36 4.63 12.04
C ALA A 112 1.93 4.08 12.17
N HIS A 113 1.36 3.49 11.10
CA HIS A 113 0.08 2.81 11.11
C HIS A 113 0.07 1.63 12.09
N ARG A 114 1.11 0.80 12.06
CA ARG A 114 1.27 -0.35 12.96
C ARG A 114 1.39 0.09 14.42
N GLU A 115 2.16 1.13 14.70
CA GLU A 115 2.28 1.68 16.06
C GLU A 115 0.95 2.26 16.57
N ASN A 116 0.16 2.91 15.70
CA ASN A 116 -1.16 3.40 16.09
C ASN A 116 -2.14 2.26 16.38
N ALA A 117 -2.15 1.22 15.56
CA ALA A 117 -3.03 0.06 15.74
C ALA A 117 -2.76 -0.70 17.05
N LYS A 118 -1.51 -0.71 17.55
CA LYS A 118 -1.12 -1.30 18.85
C LYS A 118 -1.71 -0.60 20.05
N LYS A 119 -2.15 0.65 19.92
CA LYS A 119 -2.77 1.42 21.03
C LYS A 119 -4.15 0.88 21.42
N TYR A 120 -4.82 0.16 20.52
CA TYR A 120 -6.14 -0.39 20.75
C TYR A 120 -6.05 -1.76 21.41
N GLN A 121 -6.57 -1.87 22.64
CA GLN A 121 -6.55 -3.12 23.43
C GLN A 121 -7.40 -4.24 22.81
N THR A 122 -8.32 -3.90 21.91
CA THR A 122 -9.15 -4.86 21.18
C THR A 122 -8.40 -5.54 20.04
N ASN A 123 -7.24 -5.06 19.67
CA ASN A 123 -6.41 -5.66 18.64
C ASN A 123 -5.42 -6.67 19.25
N THR A 124 -5.46 -7.89 18.73
CA THR A 124 -4.42 -8.90 18.93
C THR A 124 -3.60 -9.00 17.65
N ILE A 125 -2.36 -8.54 17.68
CA ILE A 125 -1.50 -8.51 16.48
C ILE A 125 -0.45 -9.60 16.59
N ARG A 126 -0.38 -10.48 15.57
CA ARG A 126 0.57 -11.60 15.47
C ARG A 126 1.23 -11.59 14.10
N THR A 127 2.41 -10.97 14.01
CA THR A 127 3.28 -11.02 12.85
C THR A 127 4.16 -12.29 12.89
N GLY A 128 4.72 -12.72 11.75
CA GLY A 128 5.42 -13.99 11.62
C GLY A 128 4.49 -15.21 11.71
N ASN A 129 3.19 -15.04 11.41
CA ASN A 129 2.18 -16.08 11.50
C ASN A 129 1.45 -16.23 10.16
N GLU A 130 1.58 -17.40 9.56
CA GLU A 130 1.01 -17.75 8.25
C GLU A 130 -0.33 -18.47 8.41
N ILE A 131 -1.36 -18.03 7.69
CA ILE A 131 -2.64 -18.71 7.64
C ILE A 131 -2.51 -19.98 6.77
N LEU A 132 -2.91 -21.10 7.33
CA LEU A 132 -2.87 -22.42 6.68
C LEU A 132 -4.21 -22.79 6.05
N SER A 133 -5.31 -22.54 6.76
CA SER A 133 -6.65 -22.86 6.28
C SER A 133 -7.68 -21.88 6.79
N VAL A 134 -8.72 -21.71 6.00
CA VAL A 134 -9.92 -20.96 6.35
C VAL A 134 -11.12 -21.78 5.89
N ASP A 135 -12.04 -22.04 6.81
CA ASP A 135 -13.32 -22.69 6.56
C ASP A 135 -14.46 -21.84 7.11
N GLN A 136 -15.55 -21.82 6.38
CA GLN A 136 -16.73 -21.05 6.76
C GLN A 136 -17.92 -22.01 6.91
N SER A 137 -18.39 -22.17 8.13
CA SER A 137 -19.52 -23.04 8.47
C SER A 137 -20.38 -22.40 9.58
N ASP A 138 -21.68 -22.59 9.49
CA ASP A 138 -22.66 -22.16 10.50
C ASP A 138 -22.56 -20.68 10.91
N GLY A 139 -22.14 -19.82 9.99
CA GLY A 139 -21.97 -18.38 10.22
C GLY A 139 -20.72 -18.03 11.02
N VAL A 140 -19.78 -18.95 11.13
CA VAL A 140 -18.50 -18.80 11.80
C VAL A 140 -17.37 -19.06 10.81
N VAL A 141 -16.33 -18.25 10.88
CA VAL A 141 -15.06 -18.47 10.15
C VAL A 141 -14.09 -19.18 11.08
N ASN A 142 -13.68 -20.39 10.72
CA ASN A 142 -12.65 -21.16 11.41
C ASN A 142 -11.32 -20.94 10.68
N CYS A 143 -10.27 -20.58 11.39
CA CYS A 143 -8.96 -20.28 10.84
C CYS A 143 -7.89 -21.09 11.56
N SER A 144 -7.02 -21.75 10.82
CA SER A 144 -5.76 -22.27 11.36
C SER A 144 -4.59 -21.48 10.83
N TYR A 145 -3.61 -21.23 11.68
CA TYR A 145 -2.40 -20.50 11.34
C TYR A 145 -1.19 -21.08 12.09
N LYS A 146 -0.01 -20.80 11.58
CA LYS A 146 1.26 -21.34 12.11
C LYS A 146 2.24 -20.21 12.37
N ASN A 147 2.89 -20.21 13.52
CA ASN A 147 4.07 -19.39 13.74
C ASN A 147 5.22 -19.95 12.89
N ILE A 148 5.75 -19.11 12.00
CA ILE A 148 6.76 -19.53 11.01
C ILE A 148 8.09 -19.91 11.68
N GLU A 149 8.43 -19.26 12.79
CA GLU A 149 9.70 -19.50 13.48
C GLU A 149 9.68 -20.75 14.33
N THR A 150 8.61 -20.94 15.11
CA THR A 150 8.51 -22.08 16.04
C THR A 150 7.87 -23.30 15.40
N GLY A 151 7.13 -23.14 14.30
CA GLY A 151 6.34 -24.19 13.68
C GLY A 151 5.05 -24.53 14.45
N GLU A 152 4.76 -23.84 15.54
CA GLU A 152 3.57 -24.09 16.36
C GLU A 152 2.29 -23.68 15.62
N GLU A 153 1.30 -24.57 15.62
CA GLU A 153 0.02 -24.36 14.96
C GLU A 153 -1.06 -23.95 15.96
N PHE A 154 -1.90 -23.04 15.53
CA PHE A 154 -3.01 -22.49 16.31
C PHE A 154 -4.31 -22.62 15.53
N LYS A 155 -5.42 -22.73 16.27
CA LYS A 155 -6.78 -22.65 15.73
C LYS A 155 -7.54 -21.55 16.45
N THR A 156 -8.34 -20.83 15.71
CA THR A 156 -9.16 -19.74 16.20
C THR A 156 -10.41 -19.59 15.34
N ASN A 157 -11.36 -18.80 15.80
CA ASN A 157 -12.56 -18.50 15.05
C ASN A 157 -12.99 -17.04 15.18
N SER A 158 -13.79 -16.59 14.23
CA SER A 158 -14.35 -15.24 14.19
C SER A 158 -15.68 -15.21 13.45
N LYS A 159 -16.38 -14.07 13.56
CA LYS A 159 -17.59 -13.83 12.77
C LYS A 159 -17.28 -13.50 11.32
N TYR A 160 -16.17 -12.78 11.08
CA TYR A 160 -15.74 -12.32 9.77
C TYR A 160 -14.23 -12.48 9.58
N LEU A 161 -13.80 -12.63 8.34
CA LEU A 161 -12.41 -12.55 7.94
C LEU A 161 -12.26 -11.52 6.81
N LEU A 162 -11.34 -10.58 6.99
CA LEU A 162 -10.93 -9.61 5.98
C LEU A 162 -9.64 -10.07 5.31
N ALA A 163 -9.72 -10.42 4.04
CA ALA A 163 -8.56 -10.83 3.25
C ALA A 163 -7.80 -9.59 2.76
N CYS A 164 -6.75 -9.21 3.48
CA CYS A 164 -5.87 -8.07 3.19
C CYS A 164 -4.44 -8.54 2.80
N ASP A 165 -4.31 -9.79 2.35
CA ASP A 165 -3.06 -10.50 2.10
C ASP A 165 -2.45 -10.25 0.70
N GLY A 166 -2.93 -9.21 0.01
CA GLY A 166 -2.33 -8.64 -1.19
C GLY A 166 -2.63 -9.39 -2.49
N ALA A 167 -1.92 -9.02 -3.55
CA ALA A 167 -2.18 -9.50 -4.91
C ALA A 167 -2.05 -11.03 -5.05
N ASN A 168 -1.13 -11.65 -4.32
CA ASN A 168 -0.91 -13.10 -4.30
C ASN A 168 -1.75 -13.83 -3.26
N SER A 169 -2.85 -13.25 -2.83
CA SER A 169 -3.71 -13.68 -1.74
C SER A 169 -3.85 -15.19 -1.60
N THR A 170 -3.44 -15.70 -0.44
CA THR A 170 -3.63 -17.08 -0.02
C THR A 170 -5.11 -17.33 0.28
N ILE A 171 -5.78 -16.37 0.91
CA ILE A 171 -7.21 -16.48 1.25
C ILE A 171 -8.07 -16.61 0.00
N ARG A 172 -7.76 -15.82 -1.03
CA ARG A 172 -8.44 -15.91 -2.33
C ARG A 172 -8.30 -17.31 -2.93
N LYS A 173 -7.09 -17.89 -2.90
CA LYS A 173 -6.80 -19.23 -3.45
C LYS A 173 -7.48 -20.33 -2.64
N LEU A 174 -7.44 -20.27 -1.31
CA LEU A 174 -8.10 -21.22 -0.42
C LEU A 174 -9.63 -21.26 -0.63
N ASN A 175 -10.23 -20.14 -1.03
CA ASN A 175 -11.66 -20.04 -1.32
C ASN A 175 -12.00 -20.23 -2.80
N ASN A 176 -11.06 -20.68 -3.64
CA ASN A 176 -11.24 -20.90 -5.07
C ASN A 176 -11.78 -19.67 -5.83
N ILE A 177 -11.41 -18.47 -5.41
CA ILE A 177 -11.77 -17.22 -6.07
C ILE A 177 -10.70 -16.94 -7.15
N GLU A 178 -11.10 -17.05 -8.40
CA GLU A 178 -10.22 -16.83 -9.54
C GLU A 178 -9.89 -15.35 -9.73
N LEU A 179 -8.65 -15.06 -10.13
CA LEU A 179 -8.25 -13.75 -10.60
C LEU A 179 -8.36 -13.73 -12.12
N LYS A 180 -9.25 -12.89 -12.63
CA LYS A 180 -9.43 -12.72 -14.09
C LYS A 180 -8.40 -11.75 -14.62
N SER A 181 -7.53 -12.20 -15.55
CA SER A 181 -6.65 -11.31 -16.31
C SER A 181 -7.46 -10.48 -17.30
N LEU A 182 -7.05 -9.22 -17.48
CA LEU A 182 -7.56 -8.35 -18.55
C LEU A 182 -6.59 -8.27 -19.73
N ASP A 183 -5.60 -9.17 -19.77
CA ASP A 183 -4.57 -9.28 -20.82
C ASP A 183 -3.75 -7.97 -21.02
N ALA A 184 -3.58 -7.22 -19.91
CA ALA A 184 -2.80 -5.98 -19.87
C ALA A 184 -1.64 -6.09 -18.87
N ASP A 185 -0.95 -7.25 -18.90
CA ASP A 185 0.19 -7.50 -18.02
C ASP A 185 1.43 -6.78 -18.56
N GLU A 186 1.84 -5.74 -17.83
CA GLU A 186 3.04 -4.97 -18.14
C GLU A 186 4.04 -5.08 -16.98
N THR A 187 5.31 -5.14 -17.31
CA THR A 187 6.40 -5.08 -16.32
C THR A 187 6.96 -3.68 -16.27
N TRP A 188 7.12 -3.16 -15.07
CA TRP A 188 7.68 -1.84 -14.82
C TRP A 188 8.85 -1.93 -13.86
N MET A 189 9.93 -1.23 -14.17
CA MET A 189 11.02 -1.01 -13.23
C MET A 189 10.71 0.24 -12.40
N VAL A 190 10.79 0.10 -11.08
CA VAL A 190 10.64 1.21 -10.13
C VAL A 190 11.97 1.43 -9.44
N VAL A 191 12.49 2.64 -9.54
CA VAL A 191 13.75 3.05 -8.91
C VAL A 191 13.50 4.27 -8.05
N ASP A 192 13.81 4.15 -6.75
CA ASP A 192 13.83 5.28 -5.82
C ASP A 192 15.26 5.72 -5.56
N GLY A 193 15.50 7.02 -5.57
CA GLY A 193 16.79 7.59 -5.32
C GLY A 193 16.70 8.97 -4.68
N TYR A 194 17.80 9.42 -4.11
CA TYR A 194 17.92 10.76 -3.53
C TYR A 194 18.83 11.62 -4.38
N THR A 195 18.41 12.85 -4.65
CA THR A 195 19.21 13.80 -5.41
C THR A 195 19.82 14.86 -4.52
N LYS A 196 21.03 15.28 -4.87
CA LYS A 196 21.70 16.46 -4.24
C LYS A 196 21.39 17.75 -4.99
N SER A 197 20.78 17.66 -6.16
CA SER A 197 20.50 18.79 -7.05
C SER A 197 19.01 18.89 -7.33
N LYS A 198 18.48 20.11 -7.45
CA LYS A 198 17.11 20.33 -7.90
C LYS A 198 17.01 20.06 -9.39
N PHE A 199 15.97 19.34 -9.81
CA PHE A 199 15.64 19.23 -11.22
C PHE A 199 14.83 20.45 -11.63
N GLU A 200 15.30 21.20 -12.63
CA GLU A 200 14.64 22.42 -13.11
C GLU A 200 13.23 22.15 -13.68
N CYS A 201 12.92 20.94 -14.10
CA CYS A 201 11.60 20.59 -14.63
C CYS A 201 10.50 20.50 -13.55
N PHE A 202 10.85 20.53 -12.26
CA PHE A 202 9.91 20.45 -11.13
C PHE A 202 9.70 21.80 -10.43
N THR A 203 9.51 22.88 -11.19
CA THR A 203 9.29 24.21 -10.62
C THR A 203 7.90 24.37 -9.99
N ASP A 204 6.85 23.87 -10.65
CA ASP A 204 5.43 24.03 -10.29
C ASP A 204 4.61 22.73 -10.35
N ILE A 205 5.28 21.60 -10.59
CA ILE A 205 4.70 20.25 -10.60
C ILE A 205 5.58 19.31 -9.78
N ASP A 206 5.09 18.13 -9.49
CA ASP A 206 5.82 17.11 -8.73
C ASP A 206 5.90 15.77 -9.44
N ALA A 207 5.14 15.61 -10.51
CA ALA A 207 5.19 14.41 -11.33
C ALA A 207 5.18 14.75 -12.82
N ILE A 208 5.95 14.02 -13.58
CA ILE A 208 5.94 14.06 -15.05
C ILE A 208 5.70 12.66 -15.55
N GLN A 209 4.68 12.49 -16.38
CA GLN A 209 4.42 11.25 -17.07
C GLN A 209 4.72 11.44 -18.57
N TYR A 210 5.74 10.76 -19.06
CA TYR A 210 6.04 10.70 -20.49
C TYR A 210 5.16 9.64 -21.15
N CYS A 211 4.12 10.08 -21.84
CA CYS A 211 3.21 9.27 -22.63
C CYS A 211 3.87 8.91 -23.98
N ASN A 212 5.04 8.30 -23.92
CA ASN A 212 5.78 7.85 -25.08
C ASN A 212 5.48 6.37 -25.33
N PRO A 213 4.80 6.00 -26.44
CA PRO A 213 4.47 4.60 -26.71
C PRO A 213 5.69 3.66 -26.82
N SER A 214 6.87 4.21 -27.17
CA SER A 214 8.09 3.41 -27.28
C SER A 214 8.72 3.10 -25.91
N ARG A 215 8.45 3.91 -24.88
CA ARG A 215 8.87 3.69 -23.50
C ARG A 215 8.12 4.64 -22.56
N PRO A 216 6.97 4.23 -22.06
CA PRO A 216 6.28 4.98 -21.02
C PRO A 216 7.17 5.13 -19.78
N THR A 217 7.21 6.34 -19.24
CA THR A 217 8.07 6.64 -18.08
C THR A 217 7.40 7.66 -17.20
N THR A 218 7.44 7.44 -15.88
CA THR A 218 6.97 8.41 -14.88
C THR A 218 8.14 8.85 -14.01
N ILE A 219 8.24 10.13 -13.72
CA ILE A 219 9.20 10.69 -12.77
C ILE A 219 8.43 11.45 -11.71
N ILE A 220 8.66 11.13 -10.45
CA ILE A 220 7.95 11.71 -9.32
C ILE A 220 8.95 12.25 -8.31
N GLN A 221 8.77 13.49 -7.89
CA GLN A 221 9.46 14.05 -6.75
C GLN A 221 8.67 13.74 -5.49
N GLY A 222 9.20 12.88 -4.64
CA GLY A 222 8.59 12.46 -3.38
C GLY A 222 8.94 13.37 -2.21
N VAL A 223 9.00 12.80 -1.02
CA VAL A 223 9.40 13.47 0.24
C VAL A 223 10.93 13.46 0.35
N ASP A 224 11.52 14.45 1.02
CA ASP A 224 12.96 14.52 1.36
C ASP A 224 13.91 14.38 0.18
N ASP A 225 13.63 15.09 -0.92
CA ASP A 225 14.44 15.02 -2.15
C ASP A 225 14.57 13.62 -2.74
N CYS A 226 13.66 12.71 -2.35
CA CYS A 226 13.50 11.41 -2.99
C CYS A 226 12.85 11.59 -4.36
N PHE A 227 13.38 10.90 -5.35
CA PHE A 227 12.80 10.79 -6.69
C PHE A 227 12.51 9.35 -7.01
N ARG A 228 11.33 9.13 -7.59
CA ARG A 228 10.93 7.85 -8.14
C ARG A 228 10.92 7.93 -9.66
N PHE A 229 11.52 6.93 -10.28
CA PHE A 229 11.45 6.67 -11.71
C PHE A 229 10.70 5.37 -11.93
N GLU A 230 9.68 5.40 -12.75
CA GLU A 230 8.93 4.22 -13.18
C GLU A 230 9.10 4.11 -14.69
N ILE A 231 9.67 3.00 -15.16
CA ILE A 231 10.05 2.80 -16.54
C ILE A 231 9.45 1.50 -17.05
N ALA A 232 8.62 1.56 -18.08
CA ALA A 232 8.04 0.37 -18.68
C ALA A 232 9.11 -0.50 -19.36
N PHE A 233 9.06 -1.81 -19.12
CA PHE A 233 9.80 -2.79 -19.91
C PHE A 233 9.12 -2.96 -21.27
N MET A 234 9.92 -2.84 -22.31
CA MET A 234 9.49 -3.07 -23.68
C MET A 234 9.92 -4.46 -24.15
N PRO A 235 9.26 -5.05 -25.16
CA PRO A 235 9.67 -6.33 -25.70
C PRO A 235 11.15 -6.35 -26.09
N GLY A 236 11.91 -7.28 -25.52
CA GLY A 236 13.35 -7.42 -25.73
C GLY A 236 14.24 -6.77 -24.68
N ASP A 237 13.68 -6.00 -23.75
CA ASP A 237 14.45 -5.44 -22.63
C ASP A 237 14.89 -6.51 -21.64
N THR A 238 16.06 -6.30 -21.06
CA THR A 238 16.56 -7.07 -19.93
C THR A 238 16.79 -6.17 -18.72
N VAL A 239 16.74 -6.73 -17.52
CA VAL A 239 16.99 -5.97 -16.27
C VAL A 239 18.38 -5.36 -16.28
N ASP A 240 19.39 -6.10 -16.80
CA ASP A 240 20.78 -5.67 -16.83
C ASP A 240 20.96 -4.45 -17.76
N GLU A 241 20.32 -4.44 -18.92
CA GLU A 241 20.38 -3.31 -19.85
C GLU A 241 19.73 -2.04 -19.27
N LEU A 242 18.58 -2.18 -18.59
CA LEU A 242 17.91 -1.05 -17.96
C LEU A 242 18.65 -0.55 -16.72
N SER A 243 19.33 -1.42 -15.98
CA SER A 243 20.14 -1.02 -14.83
C SER A 243 21.39 -0.22 -15.20
N LEU A 244 21.89 -0.35 -16.41
CA LEU A 244 23.04 0.40 -16.93
C LEU A 244 22.71 1.84 -17.36
N ILE A 245 21.43 2.20 -17.49
CA ILE A 245 21.01 3.57 -17.85
C ILE A 245 21.31 4.58 -16.72
N HIS A 246 21.76 4.14 -15.57
CA HIS A 246 22.01 4.97 -14.38
C HIS A 246 23.45 5.42 -14.20
N ILE A 247 24.32 5.12 -15.14
CA ILE A 247 25.74 5.47 -15.04
C ILE A 247 26.02 6.74 -15.81
#